data_78e4b4196e28d031fa61b47c333c0d7f
#
_entry.id   78e4b4196e28d031fa61b47c333c0d7f
#
_cell.length_a   1.000
_cell.length_b   1.000
_cell.length_c   1.000
_cell.angle_alpha   90.00
_cell.angle_beta   90.00
_cell.angle_gamma   90.00
#
_symmetry.space_group_name_H-M   'P 1'
#
loop_
_entity.id
_entity.type
_entity.pdbx_description
1 polymer ?
#
loop_
_entity_poly.entity_id
_entity_poly.type
_entity_poly.pdbx_seq_one_letter_code
_entity_poly.pdbx_strand_id
1 'polypeptide(L)'
;MADITINISKRELLIQYAEKYETADFINGDPSWFMHQVSGAKNQEAMAFIAASLSYGSRQQFMKKIQLILDWAQGDVDGWVREGRYADHLHQGDKSCFYRLYTCDTMYRFLSTYQQLLNEYGTLGDYVRGKANDTLGAVDAICRYFGSRGISVIIPKDTTSACKRVCM
;
A
#
# COMPACT_ATOMS: atom_id res chain seq x y z
N MET A 1 44.32 13.91 -19.46
CA MET A 1 43.14 14.51 -18.80
C MET A 1 42.96 13.77 -17.50
N ALA A 2 43.11 14.43 -16.37
CA ALA A 2 42.95 13.79 -15.06
C ALA A 2 41.45 13.61 -14.80
N ASP A 3 41.01 12.37 -14.57
CA ASP A 3 39.67 12.04 -14.09
C ASP A 3 39.50 12.69 -12.72
N ILE A 4 38.71 13.75 -12.64
CA ILE A 4 38.27 14.35 -11.38
C ILE A 4 37.21 13.42 -10.78
N THR A 5 37.64 12.49 -9.94
CA THR A 5 36.72 11.69 -9.12
C THR A 5 36.14 12.61 -8.06
N ILE A 6 34.93 13.13 -8.29
CA ILE A 6 34.21 13.95 -7.30
C ILE A 6 33.75 12.98 -6.21
N ASN A 7 34.44 13.02 -5.07
CA ASN A 7 34.05 12.24 -3.88
C ASN A 7 32.92 12.97 -3.15
N ILE A 8 31.67 12.73 -3.61
CA ILE A 8 30.46 13.30 -3.00
C ILE A 8 30.23 12.59 -1.67
N SER A 9 30.07 13.34 -0.59
CA SER A 9 29.72 12.76 0.71
C SER A 9 28.33 12.10 0.65
N LYS A 10 28.09 11.09 1.50
CA LYS A 10 26.77 10.42 1.58
C LYS A 10 25.64 11.42 1.83
N ARG A 11 25.91 12.47 2.63
CA ARG A 11 24.94 13.52 2.93
C ARG A 11 24.62 14.35 1.69
N GLU A 12 25.62 14.77 0.93
CA GLU A 12 25.43 15.54 -0.31
C GLU A 12 24.67 14.72 -1.35
N LEU A 13 24.97 13.42 -1.47
CA LEU A 13 24.25 12.52 -2.34
C LEU A 13 22.76 12.40 -1.95
N LEU A 14 22.46 12.28 -0.65
CA LEU A 14 21.08 12.23 -0.15
C LEU A 14 20.34 13.55 -0.39
N ILE A 15 21.01 14.70 -0.21
CA ILE A 15 20.42 16.01 -0.52
C ILE A 15 20.09 16.11 -2.01
N GLN A 16 20.99 15.71 -2.90
CA GLN A 16 20.74 15.70 -4.34
C GLN A 16 19.57 14.80 -4.74
N TYR A 17 19.44 13.65 -4.09
CA TYR A 17 18.29 12.78 -4.33
C TYR A 17 16.99 13.36 -3.78
N ALA A 18 17.01 13.99 -2.60
CA ALA A 18 15.84 14.69 -2.08
C ALA A 18 15.38 15.79 -3.03
N GLU A 19 16.28 16.68 -3.45
CA GLU A 19 15.99 17.74 -4.42
C GLU A 19 15.44 17.21 -5.75
N LYS A 20 15.93 16.06 -6.19
CA LYS A 20 15.50 15.43 -7.46
C LYS A 20 14.15 14.75 -7.37
N TYR A 21 13.83 14.12 -6.23
CA TYR A 21 12.68 13.22 -6.10
C TYR A 21 11.58 13.75 -5.18
N GLU A 22 11.85 14.68 -4.28
CA GLU A 22 10.84 15.34 -3.45
C GLU A 22 10.18 16.50 -4.20
N THR A 23 9.64 16.19 -5.38
CA THR A 23 8.98 17.15 -6.27
C THR A 23 7.56 16.71 -6.58
N ALA A 24 6.67 17.67 -6.84
CA ALA A 24 5.31 17.38 -7.26
C ALA A 24 5.23 16.51 -8.53
N ASP A 25 6.20 16.65 -9.43
CA ASP A 25 6.27 15.88 -10.67
C ASP A 25 6.63 14.40 -10.42
N PHE A 26 7.39 14.11 -9.34
CA PHE A 26 7.72 12.73 -8.98
C PHE A 26 6.48 11.93 -8.56
N ILE A 27 5.52 12.57 -7.90
CA ILE A 27 4.27 11.96 -7.47
C ILE A 27 3.45 11.50 -8.68
N ASN A 28 3.54 12.22 -9.81
CA ASN A 28 2.86 11.85 -11.03
C ASN A 28 3.36 10.49 -11.55
N GLY A 29 2.46 9.50 -11.59
CA GLY A 29 2.78 8.13 -12.00
C GLY A 29 3.43 7.27 -10.91
N ASP A 30 3.52 7.74 -9.66
CA ASP A 30 3.87 6.93 -8.49
C ASP A 30 2.60 6.45 -7.77
N PRO A 31 2.60 5.25 -7.13
CA PRO A 31 1.45 4.79 -6.37
C PRO A 31 1.02 5.73 -5.24
N SER A 32 1.94 6.51 -4.67
CA SER A 32 1.63 7.52 -3.67
C SER A 32 0.70 8.62 -4.18
N TRP A 33 0.63 8.82 -5.49
CA TRP A 33 -0.31 9.77 -6.12
C TRP A 33 -1.74 9.51 -5.67
N PHE A 34 -2.15 8.25 -5.52
CA PHE A 34 -3.53 7.89 -5.21
C PHE A 34 -3.98 8.38 -3.83
N MET A 35 -3.11 8.39 -2.82
CA MET A 35 -3.47 8.92 -1.50
C MET A 35 -3.73 10.44 -1.52
N HIS A 36 -3.20 11.15 -2.52
CA HIS A 36 -3.45 12.57 -2.71
C HIS A 36 -4.73 12.87 -3.49
N GLN A 37 -5.39 11.84 -4.05
CA GLN A 37 -6.67 12.00 -4.76
C GLN A 37 -7.88 11.92 -3.82
N VAL A 38 -7.67 11.60 -2.54
CA VAL A 38 -8.72 11.48 -1.54
C VAL A 38 -8.52 12.47 -0.40
N SER A 39 -9.61 12.85 0.25
CA SER A 39 -9.59 13.82 1.34
C SER A 39 -9.79 13.13 2.70
N GLY A 40 -9.11 13.67 3.72
CA GLY A 40 -9.20 13.17 5.09
C GLY A 40 -8.20 12.05 5.39
N ALA A 41 -7.59 12.11 6.61
CA ALA A 41 -6.50 11.23 7.01
C ALA A 41 -6.83 9.74 6.92
N LYS A 42 -8.08 9.35 7.25
CA LYS A 42 -8.52 7.94 7.17
C LYS A 42 -8.59 7.44 5.74
N ASN A 43 -9.11 8.26 4.81
CA ASN A 43 -9.15 7.92 3.40
C ASN A 43 -7.75 7.85 2.80
N GLN A 44 -6.88 8.78 3.16
CA GLN A 44 -5.48 8.80 2.71
C GLN A 44 -4.71 7.57 3.20
N GLU A 45 -4.87 7.20 4.48
CA GLU A 45 -4.27 6.00 5.05
C GLU A 45 -4.78 4.73 4.33
N ALA A 46 -6.09 4.59 4.16
CA ALA A 46 -6.67 3.43 3.50
C ALA A 46 -6.22 3.31 2.05
N MET A 47 -6.22 4.43 1.32
CA MET A 47 -5.76 4.45 -0.07
C MET A 47 -4.26 4.12 -0.19
N ALA A 48 -3.42 4.70 0.67
CA ALA A 48 -1.98 4.43 0.70
C ALA A 48 -1.70 2.95 0.99
N PHE A 49 -2.39 2.36 1.96
CA PHE A 49 -2.24 0.95 2.31
C PHE A 49 -2.63 0.01 1.16
N ILE A 50 -3.77 0.27 0.51
CA ILE A 50 -4.24 -0.52 -0.63
C ILE A 50 -3.28 -0.36 -1.82
N ALA A 51 -2.86 0.86 -2.13
CA ALA A 51 -1.94 1.15 -3.23
C ALA A 51 -0.58 0.46 -3.02
N ALA A 52 0.02 0.57 -1.83
CA ALA A 52 1.27 -0.11 -1.48
C ALA A 52 1.13 -1.64 -1.59
N SER A 53 0.00 -2.21 -1.15
CA SER A 53 -0.26 -3.65 -1.21
C SER A 53 -0.36 -4.19 -2.65
N LEU A 54 -0.84 -3.37 -3.59
CA LEU A 54 -0.95 -3.71 -5.02
C LEU A 54 0.30 -3.37 -5.82
N SER A 55 1.21 -2.57 -5.30
CA SER A 55 2.43 -2.11 -5.98
C SER A 55 3.44 -3.23 -6.15
N TYR A 56 3.15 -4.16 -7.08
CA TYR A 56 3.98 -5.31 -7.39
C TYR A 56 3.94 -5.63 -8.89
N GLY A 57 5.10 -5.66 -9.53
CA GLY A 57 5.22 -6.02 -10.94
C GLY A 57 5.17 -4.81 -11.88
N SER A 58 4.37 -4.88 -12.95
CA SER A 58 4.30 -3.80 -13.94
C SER A 58 3.54 -2.58 -13.41
N ARG A 59 4.25 -1.44 -13.29
CA ARG A 59 3.66 -0.17 -12.85
C ARG A 59 2.42 0.19 -13.67
N GLN A 60 2.50 0.12 -14.98
CA GLN A 60 1.37 0.42 -15.86
C GLN A 60 0.13 -0.43 -15.57
N GLN A 61 0.31 -1.68 -15.15
CA GLN A 61 -0.79 -2.59 -14.86
C GLN A 61 -1.37 -2.37 -13.46
N PHE A 62 -0.53 -2.26 -12.41
CA PHE A 62 -1.06 -2.10 -11.07
C PHE A 62 -1.69 -0.71 -10.86
N MET A 63 -1.15 0.35 -11.48
CA MET A 63 -1.75 1.69 -11.43
C MET A 63 -3.21 1.67 -11.91
N LYS A 64 -3.51 0.93 -12.99
CA LYS A 64 -4.89 0.77 -13.47
C LYS A 64 -5.79 0.06 -12.46
N LYS A 65 -5.23 -0.90 -11.70
CA LYS A 65 -5.99 -1.63 -10.68
C LYS A 65 -6.24 -0.80 -9.42
N ILE A 66 -5.28 0.03 -9.04
CA ILE A 66 -5.44 0.99 -7.94
C ILE A 66 -6.48 2.04 -8.33
N GLN A 67 -6.42 2.55 -9.56
CA GLN A 67 -7.42 3.49 -10.08
C GLN A 67 -8.83 2.88 -10.05
N LEU A 68 -8.99 1.64 -10.48
CA LEU A 68 -10.26 0.94 -10.45
C LEU A 68 -10.86 0.87 -9.03
N ILE A 69 -10.01 0.64 -8.01
CA ILE A 69 -10.46 0.63 -6.60
C ILE A 69 -10.87 2.04 -6.16
N LEU A 70 -10.10 3.06 -6.53
CA LEU A 70 -10.45 4.45 -6.23
C LEU A 70 -11.80 4.83 -6.86
N ASP A 71 -12.04 4.41 -8.11
CA ASP A 71 -13.29 4.65 -8.83
C ASP A 71 -14.48 3.96 -8.13
N TRP A 72 -14.31 2.71 -7.69
CA TRP A 72 -15.33 1.99 -6.93
C TRP A 72 -15.62 2.63 -5.57
N ALA A 73 -14.60 3.12 -4.90
CA ALA A 73 -14.73 3.79 -3.60
C ALA A 73 -15.28 5.24 -3.71
N GLN A 74 -15.28 5.84 -4.91
CA GLN A 74 -15.75 7.20 -5.16
C GLN A 74 -15.11 8.24 -4.23
N GLY A 75 -13.83 8.05 -3.88
CA GLY A 75 -13.08 8.92 -2.99
C GLY A 75 -13.27 8.66 -1.48
N ASP A 76 -14.24 7.86 -1.09
CA ASP A 76 -14.49 7.45 0.31
C ASP A 76 -13.96 6.03 0.56
N VAL A 77 -12.65 5.87 0.54
CA VAL A 77 -11.99 4.56 0.60
C VAL A 77 -12.14 3.92 1.99
N ASP A 78 -12.01 4.69 3.07
CA ASP A 78 -12.19 4.19 4.44
C ASP A 78 -13.63 3.71 4.66
N GLY A 79 -14.62 4.51 4.29
CA GLY A 79 -16.05 4.14 4.38
C GLY A 79 -16.37 2.94 3.47
N TRP A 80 -15.85 2.91 2.25
CA TRP A 80 -16.03 1.80 1.31
C TRP A 80 -15.53 0.47 1.87
N VAL A 81 -14.39 0.47 2.55
CA VAL A 81 -13.87 -0.74 3.22
C VAL A 81 -14.71 -1.08 4.45
N ARG A 82 -15.00 -0.09 5.34
CA ARG A 82 -15.73 -0.33 6.60
C ARG A 82 -17.14 -0.86 6.39
N GLU A 83 -17.84 -0.35 5.39
CA GLU A 83 -19.21 -0.75 5.06
C GLU A 83 -19.27 -2.02 4.22
N GLY A 84 -18.12 -2.54 3.79
CA GLY A 84 -18.05 -3.75 2.97
C GLY A 84 -18.52 -3.56 1.53
N ARG A 85 -18.59 -2.31 1.02
CA ARG A 85 -19.04 -2.00 -0.35
C ARG A 85 -18.17 -2.61 -1.44
N TYR A 86 -16.95 -3.07 -1.09
CA TYR A 86 -16.11 -3.85 -2.00
C TYR A 86 -16.78 -5.16 -2.47
N ALA A 87 -17.75 -5.69 -1.71
CA ALA A 87 -18.50 -6.88 -2.07
C ALA A 87 -19.42 -6.68 -3.28
N ASP A 88 -19.72 -5.44 -3.67
CA ASP A 88 -20.48 -5.14 -4.88
C ASP A 88 -19.67 -5.47 -6.16
N HIS A 89 -18.35 -5.54 -6.04
CA HIS A 89 -17.43 -5.74 -7.18
C HIS A 89 -16.56 -7.00 -7.06
N LEU A 90 -16.33 -7.47 -5.85
CA LEU A 90 -15.44 -8.60 -5.54
C LEU A 90 -16.21 -9.63 -4.73
N HIS A 91 -16.18 -10.89 -5.16
CA HIS A 91 -16.97 -11.94 -4.52
C HIS A 91 -16.07 -13.02 -3.92
N GLN A 92 -16.49 -13.52 -2.75
CA GLN A 92 -15.86 -14.65 -2.12
C GLN A 92 -15.98 -15.88 -3.01
N GLY A 93 -14.85 -16.60 -3.20
CA GLY A 93 -14.81 -17.79 -4.05
C GLY A 93 -14.61 -17.52 -5.54
N ASP A 94 -14.67 -16.26 -6.00
CA ASP A 94 -14.41 -15.91 -7.39
C ASP A 94 -12.92 -16.03 -7.73
N LYS A 95 -12.57 -17.02 -8.54
CA LYS A 95 -11.21 -17.33 -8.97
C LYS A 95 -10.78 -16.59 -10.22
N SER A 96 -11.62 -15.73 -10.78
CA SER A 96 -11.25 -14.87 -11.89
C SER A 96 -10.06 -13.98 -11.51
N CYS A 97 -9.18 -13.69 -12.47
CA CYS A 97 -7.98 -12.92 -12.24
C CYS A 97 -8.34 -11.44 -12.05
N PHE A 98 -8.03 -10.89 -10.86
CA PHE A 98 -8.06 -9.46 -10.64
C PHE A 98 -6.76 -8.81 -11.14
N TYR A 99 -5.63 -9.29 -10.65
CA TYR A 99 -4.31 -8.79 -11.04
C TYR A 99 -3.21 -9.84 -10.82
N ARG A 100 -2.55 -10.28 -11.88
CA ARG A 100 -1.45 -11.26 -11.84
C ARG A 100 -1.83 -12.52 -11.04
N LEU A 101 -1.24 -12.68 -9.85
CA LEU A 101 -1.52 -13.81 -8.95
C LEU A 101 -2.73 -13.58 -8.03
N TYR A 102 -3.31 -12.39 -8.06
CA TYR A 102 -4.45 -12.04 -7.22
C TYR A 102 -5.76 -12.31 -7.96
N THR A 103 -6.56 -13.20 -7.39
CA THR A 103 -7.95 -13.42 -7.85
C THR A 103 -8.90 -12.42 -7.21
N CYS A 104 -10.13 -12.32 -7.71
CA CYS A 104 -11.16 -11.53 -7.07
C CYS A 104 -11.44 -12.02 -5.64
N ASP A 105 -11.43 -13.36 -5.39
CA ASP A 105 -11.48 -13.91 -4.02
C ASP A 105 -10.31 -13.44 -3.13
N THR A 106 -9.10 -13.41 -3.67
CA THR A 106 -7.93 -12.95 -2.92
C THR A 106 -8.09 -11.48 -2.50
N MET A 107 -8.57 -10.64 -3.41
CA MET A 107 -8.85 -9.23 -3.13
C MET A 107 -10.00 -9.05 -2.15
N TYR A 108 -11.09 -9.81 -2.31
CA TYR A 108 -12.20 -9.83 -1.36
C TYR A 108 -11.73 -10.14 0.06
N ARG A 109 -10.96 -11.22 0.23
CA ARG A 109 -10.43 -11.64 1.54
C ARG A 109 -9.45 -10.62 2.12
N PHE A 110 -8.62 -10.00 1.29
CA PHE A 110 -7.72 -8.93 1.72
C PHE A 110 -8.51 -7.74 2.28
N LEU A 111 -9.49 -7.24 1.55
CA LEU A 111 -10.32 -6.11 1.97
C LEU A 111 -11.19 -6.45 3.19
N SER A 112 -11.74 -7.67 3.25
CA SER A 112 -12.47 -8.15 4.43
C SER A 112 -11.59 -8.24 5.68
N THR A 113 -10.33 -8.66 5.54
CA THR A 113 -9.37 -8.67 6.64
C THR A 113 -9.00 -7.25 7.06
N TYR A 114 -8.85 -6.33 6.11
CA TYR A 114 -8.61 -4.92 6.40
C TYR A 114 -9.82 -4.27 7.09
N GLN A 115 -11.03 -4.56 6.65
CA GLN A 115 -12.27 -4.15 7.32
C GLN A 115 -12.30 -4.58 8.79
N GLN A 116 -11.95 -5.83 9.08
CA GLN A 116 -11.86 -6.33 10.46
C GLN A 116 -10.85 -5.53 11.28
N LEU A 117 -9.66 -5.24 10.74
CA LEU A 117 -8.66 -4.42 11.40
C LEU A 117 -9.19 -3.02 11.71
N LEU A 118 -9.83 -2.36 10.75
CA LEU A 118 -10.39 -1.02 10.93
C LEU A 118 -11.50 -1.01 11.99
N ASN A 119 -12.33 -2.05 12.05
CA ASN A 119 -13.40 -2.16 13.04
C ASN A 119 -12.87 -2.46 14.45
N GLU A 120 -11.77 -3.23 14.54
CA GLU A 120 -11.15 -3.63 15.81
C GLU A 120 -10.29 -2.52 16.42
N TYR A 121 -9.54 -1.79 15.61
CA TYR A 121 -8.52 -0.84 16.06
C TYR A 121 -8.78 0.62 15.67
N GLY A 122 -9.78 0.89 14.88
CA GLY A 122 -10.08 2.23 14.39
C GLY A 122 -9.32 2.60 13.11
N THR A 123 -8.00 2.55 13.09
CA THR A 123 -7.15 2.79 11.91
C THR A 123 -6.00 1.80 11.86
N LEU A 124 -5.35 1.67 10.71
CA LEU A 124 -4.11 0.90 10.58
C LEU A 124 -2.99 1.52 11.45
N GLY A 125 -2.92 2.85 11.47
CA GLY A 125 -1.97 3.58 12.31
C GLY A 125 -2.20 3.34 13.80
N ASP A 126 -3.45 3.26 14.27
CA ASP A 126 -3.76 2.95 15.68
C ASP A 126 -3.35 1.52 16.03
N TYR A 127 -3.63 0.57 15.14
CA TYR A 127 -3.18 -0.81 15.30
C TYR A 127 -1.65 -0.89 15.45
N VAL A 128 -0.93 -0.28 14.54
CA VAL A 128 0.54 -0.30 14.52
C VAL A 128 1.13 0.38 15.75
N ARG A 129 0.63 1.56 16.13
CA ARG A 129 1.08 2.26 17.36
C ARG A 129 0.90 1.44 18.63
N GLY A 130 -0.12 0.60 18.68
CA GLY A 130 -0.35 -0.31 19.80
C GLY A 130 0.53 -1.57 19.80
N LYS A 131 1.26 -1.85 18.71
CA LYS A 131 2.01 -3.11 18.53
C LYS A 131 3.50 -2.93 18.31
N ALA A 132 3.97 -1.74 17.97
CA ALA A 132 5.35 -1.51 17.55
C ALA A 132 5.88 -0.16 18.05
N ASN A 133 7.19 -0.14 18.36
CA ASN A 133 7.90 1.06 18.79
C ASN A 133 8.79 1.66 17.69
N ASP A 134 8.91 0.97 16.55
CA ASP A 134 9.70 1.40 15.41
C ASP A 134 9.07 0.97 14.08
N THR A 135 9.62 1.46 12.98
CA THR A 135 9.11 1.20 11.63
C THR A 135 9.19 -0.28 11.25
N LEU A 136 10.24 -0.99 11.65
CA LEU A 136 10.38 -2.41 11.32
C LEU A 136 9.36 -3.26 12.07
N GLY A 137 9.16 -2.97 13.36
CA GLY A 137 8.10 -3.58 14.16
C GLY A 137 6.71 -3.29 13.61
N ALA A 138 6.49 -2.08 13.07
CA ALA A 138 5.25 -1.71 12.41
C ALA A 138 4.94 -2.61 11.20
N VAL A 139 5.93 -2.80 10.34
CA VAL A 139 5.82 -3.68 9.16
C VAL A 139 5.60 -5.14 9.61
N ASP A 140 6.32 -5.60 10.63
CA ASP A 140 6.15 -6.96 11.19
C ASP A 140 4.74 -7.18 11.76
N ALA A 141 4.20 -6.20 12.48
CA ALA A 141 2.84 -6.26 13.01
C ALA A 141 1.80 -6.43 11.89
N ILE A 142 1.93 -5.68 10.80
CA ILE A 142 1.07 -5.80 9.62
C ILE A 142 1.20 -7.21 9.01
N CYS A 143 2.43 -7.68 8.77
CA CYS A 143 2.68 -9.02 8.23
C CYS A 143 2.03 -10.11 9.07
N ARG A 144 2.16 -10.04 10.40
CA ARG A 144 1.56 -11.01 11.33
C ARG A 144 0.03 -10.96 11.33
N TYR A 145 -0.56 -9.77 11.32
CA TYR A 145 -2.02 -9.63 11.33
C TYR A 145 -2.66 -10.27 10.10
N PHE A 146 -2.16 -9.94 8.93
CA PHE A 146 -2.69 -10.47 7.67
C PHE A 146 -2.26 -11.93 7.44
N GLY A 147 -1.03 -12.28 7.80
CA GLY A 147 -0.49 -13.64 7.67
C GLY A 147 -1.24 -14.67 8.50
N SER A 148 -1.61 -14.34 9.77
CA SER A 148 -2.40 -15.21 10.64
C SER A 148 -3.82 -15.46 10.11
N ARG A 149 -4.32 -14.60 9.21
CA ARG A 149 -5.63 -14.71 8.54
C ARG A 149 -5.53 -15.27 7.12
N GLY A 150 -4.36 -15.79 6.74
CA GLY A 150 -4.14 -16.42 5.45
C GLY A 150 -4.00 -15.47 4.26
N ILE A 151 -3.70 -14.18 4.51
CA ILE A 151 -3.53 -13.16 3.46
C ILE A 151 -2.03 -12.93 3.18
N SER A 152 -1.29 -14.01 2.92
CA SER A 152 0.15 -13.93 2.67
C SER A 152 0.53 -13.72 1.20
N VAL A 153 -0.43 -13.75 0.30
CA VAL A 153 -0.19 -13.52 -1.15
C VAL A 153 -0.07 -12.03 -1.44
N ILE A 154 -0.91 -11.20 -0.83
CA ILE A 154 -0.91 -9.73 -0.99
C ILE A 154 0.05 -9.11 0.02
N ILE A 155 -0.11 -9.41 1.30
CA ILE A 155 0.79 -8.96 2.35
C ILE A 155 1.83 -10.06 2.59
N PRO A 156 3.14 -9.80 2.39
CA PRO A 156 4.19 -10.78 2.59
C PRO A 156 4.22 -11.35 4.02
N LYS A 157 4.74 -12.57 4.14
CA LYS A 157 4.85 -13.26 5.45
C LYS A 157 5.86 -12.64 6.40
N ASP A 158 6.86 -11.97 5.85
CA ASP A 158 8.02 -11.46 6.59
C ASP A 158 8.37 -10.04 6.19
N THR A 159 9.08 -9.36 7.08
CA THR A 159 9.52 -7.98 6.92
C THR A 159 10.45 -7.77 5.73
N THR A 160 11.30 -8.75 5.40
CA THR A 160 12.24 -8.62 4.28
C THR A 160 11.52 -8.47 2.95
N SER A 161 10.47 -9.26 2.75
CA SER A 161 9.63 -9.18 1.55
C SER A 161 8.68 -8.00 1.58
N ALA A 162 8.18 -7.62 2.76
CA ALA A 162 7.26 -6.49 2.93
C ALA A 162 7.97 -5.14 2.70
N CYS A 163 9.18 -4.96 3.25
CA CYS A 163 9.95 -3.72 3.07
C CYS A 163 10.21 -3.39 1.60
N LYS A 164 10.40 -4.40 0.74
CA LYS A 164 10.55 -4.18 -0.71
C LYS A 164 9.32 -3.54 -1.35
N ARG A 165 8.12 -3.71 -0.79
CA ARG A 165 6.88 -3.11 -1.30
C ARG A 165 6.62 -1.74 -0.69
N VAL A 166 6.95 -1.55 0.58
CA VAL A 166 6.79 -0.27 1.28
C VAL A 166 7.76 0.78 0.74
N CYS A 167 8.93 0.35 0.22
CA CYS A 167 9.92 1.24 -0.38
C CYS A 167 9.68 1.52 -1.88
N MET A 168 8.61 1.02 -2.46
CA MET A 168 8.20 1.33 -3.84
C MET A 168 7.15 2.40 -3.86
#